data_3fe20b6bcf591efeb0158f08a08930e5
#
_entry.id   3fe20b6bcf591efeb0158f08a08930e5
#
_cell.length_a   1.000
_cell.length_b   1.000
_cell.length_c   1.000
_cell.angle_alpha   90.00
_cell.angle_beta   90.00
_cell.angle_gamma   90.00
#
_symmetry.space_group_name_H-M   'P 1'
#
loop_
_entity.id
_entity.type
_entity.pdbx_description
1 polymer ?
#
loop_
_entity_poly.entity_id
_entity_poly.type
_entity_poly.pdbx_seq_one_letter_code
_entity_poly.pdbx_strand_id
1 'polypeptide(L)'
;TLVIVTGDHECGFILGPGSNPELKPIVNNGKGNMPGLEYHYKSHTNMLIPTYVRGNGVELFSKATKGNDPKYGPYIDNADIGLITKQLLAVK
;
A
#
# COMPACT_ATOMS: atom_id res chain seq x y z
N THR A 1 4.05 -20.93 5.01
CA THR A 1 3.65 -20.13 3.83
C THR A 1 3.66 -18.63 4.19
N LEU A 2 4.19 -17.83 3.30
CA LEU A 2 4.16 -16.38 3.42
C LEU A 2 3.16 -15.83 2.40
N VAL A 3 2.21 -15.01 2.85
CA VAL A 3 1.23 -14.37 1.98
C VAL A 3 1.51 -12.86 1.96
N ILE A 4 1.63 -12.32 0.77
CA ILE A 4 1.85 -10.88 0.55
C ILE A 4 0.72 -10.34 -0.31
N VAL A 5 0.04 -9.30 0.17
CA VAL A 5 -1.02 -8.62 -0.59
C VAL A 5 -0.63 -7.16 -0.71
N THR A 6 -0.42 -6.71 -1.94
CA THR A 6 -0.02 -5.34 -2.22
C THR A 6 -0.31 -4.99 -3.69
N GLY A 7 0.05 -3.79 -4.10
CA GLY A 7 0.04 -3.35 -5.49
C GLY A 7 1.41 -2.87 -5.90
N ASP A 8 1.58 -2.61 -7.17
CA ASP A 8 2.84 -2.12 -7.73
C ASP A 8 2.95 -0.59 -7.61
N HIS A 9 1.83 0.12 -7.67
CA HIS A 9 1.76 1.57 -7.53
C HIS A 9 0.31 2.02 -7.33
N GLU A 10 0.16 3.26 -6.91
CA GLU A 10 -1.15 3.90 -6.85
C GLU A 10 -1.56 4.37 -8.24
N CYS A 11 -2.86 4.38 -8.51
CA CYS A 11 -3.42 4.84 -9.78
C CYS A 11 -4.53 5.85 -9.52
N GLY A 12 -4.49 6.96 -10.27
CA GLY A 12 -5.60 7.88 -10.35
C GLY A 12 -5.74 8.89 -9.24
N PHE A 13 -4.91 8.82 -8.22
CA PHE A 13 -5.00 9.71 -7.06
C PHE A 13 -6.45 9.80 -6.57
N ILE A 14 -6.95 8.67 -6.07
CA ILE A 14 -8.35 8.52 -5.66
C ILE A 14 -8.57 9.16 -4.31
N LEU A 15 -9.54 10.07 -4.23
CA LEU A 15 -9.93 10.78 -3.01
C LEU A 15 -11.44 10.76 -2.86
N GLY A 16 -11.94 11.22 -1.72
CA GLY A 16 -13.37 11.37 -1.50
C GLY A 16 -13.97 12.52 -2.30
N PRO A 17 -15.30 12.55 -2.48
CA PRO A 17 -15.96 13.61 -3.23
C PRO A 17 -15.71 14.99 -2.64
N GLY A 18 -15.56 15.97 -3.50
CA GLY A 18 -15.34 17.36 -3.10
C GLY A 18 -13.93 17.66 -2.60
N SER A 19 -12.94 16.83 -2.96
CA SER A 19 -11.55 16.97 -2.54
C SER A 19 -10.81 18.00 -3.38
N ASN A 20 -11.25 19.25 -3.42
CA ASN A 20 -10.55 20.32 -4.12
C ASN A 20 -10.96 21.66 -3.53
N PRO A 21 -10.05 22.43 -2.88
CA PRO A 21 -8.62 22.11 -2.66
C PRO A 21 -8.35 21.17 -1.47
N GLU A 22 -9.33 20.94 -0.61
CA GLU A 22 -9.15 20.13 0.59
C GLU A 22 -9.24 18.65 0.27
N LEU A 23 -8.27 17.85 0.73
CA LEU A 23 -8.28 16.41 0.56
C LEU A 23 -9.28 15.77 1.53
N LYS A 24 -10.21 15.00 0.99
CA LYS A 24 -11.26 14.34 1.77
C LYS A 24 -11.13 12.82 1.63
N PRO A 25 -11.47 12.06 2.69
CA PRO A 25 -11.41 10.61 2.61
C PRO A 25 -12.51 10.04 1.73
N ILE A 26 -12.26 8.84 1.21
CA ILE A 26 -13.26 8.06 0.48
C ILE A 26 -14.45 7.79 1.41
N VAL A 27 -15.65 7.94 0.88
CA VAL A 27 -16.89 7.77 1.67
C VAL A 27 -17.38 6.33 1.58
N ASN A 28 -17.60 5.72 2.72
CA ASN A 28 -18.20 4.39 2.80
C ASN A 28 -19.73 4.52 2.73
N ASN A 29 -20.32 4.09 1.62
CA ASN A 29 -21.76 4.13 1.38
C ASN A 29 -22.47 2.83 1.76
N GLY A 30 -21.79 1.96 2.48
CA GLY A 30 -22.36 0.70 2.96
C GLY A 30 -22.14 -0.47 2.02
N LYS A 31 -22.42 -1.66 2.55
CA LYS A 31 -22.22 -2.91 1.82
C LYS A 31 -23.09 -2.96 0.56
N GLY A 32 -22.50 -3.35 -0.55
CA GLY A 32 -23.19 -3.48 -1.82
C GLY A 32 -23.35 -2.18 -2.58
N ASN A 33 -22.91 -1.06 -2.03
CA ASN A 33 -22.96 0.23 -2.69
C ASN A 33 -21.56 0.70 -3.09
N MET A 34 -21.50 1.49 -4.17
CA MET A 34 -20.24 2.10 -4.60
C MET A 34 -19.76 3.10 -3.56
N PRO A 35 -18.48 3.09 -3.20
CA PRO A 35 -17.95 4.13 -2.32
C PRO A 35 -17.95 5.48 -3.02
N GLY A 36 -18.05 6.55 -2.24
CA GLY A 36 -17.94 7.91 -2.74
C GLY A 36 -16.47 8.24 -2.99
N LEU A 37 -16.09 8.38 -4.26
CA LEU A 37 -14.71 8.67 -4.64
C LEU A 37 -14.64 9.46 -5.93
N GLU A 38 -13.50 10.11 -6.14
CA GLU A 38 -13.16 10.84 -7.36
C GLU A 38 -11.71 10.59 -7.73
N TYR A 39 -11.45 10.49 -9.04
CA TYR A 39 -10.10 10.41 -9.57
C TYR A 39 -9.57 11.81 -9.83
N HIS A 40 -8.34 12.08 -9.39
CA HIS A 40 -7.71 13.40 -9.52
C HIS A 40 -6.47 13.39 -10.39
N TYR A 41 -6.14 12.24 -10.98
CA TYR A 41 -4.99 12.10 -11.85
C TYR A 41 -5.29 11.05 -12.93
N LYS A 42 -4.60 11.15 -14.05
CA LYS A 42 -4.85 10.26 -15.20
C LYS A 42 -3.98 9.01 -15.22
N SER A 43 -2.99 8.95 -14.36
CA SER A 43 -1.99 7.90 -14.39
C SER A 43 -1.59 7.51 -12.98
N HIS A 44 -0.40 6.95 -12.84
CA HIS A 44 0.14 6.48 -11.57
C HIS A 44 0.76 7.61 -10.76
N THR A 45 0.71 7.49 -9.45
CA THR A 45 1.40 8.40 -8.55
C THR A 45 2.45 7.62 -7.76
N ASN A 46 3.29 8.34 -7.03
CA ASN A 46 4.28 7.75 -6.14
C ASN A 46 3.81 7.68 -4.69
N MET A 47 2.52 7.70 -4.48
CA MET A 47 1.95 7.57 -3.14
C MET A 47 2.25 6.21 -2.55
N LEU A 48 2.35 6.17 -1.22
CA LEU A 48 2.47 4.91 -0.51
C LEU A 48 1.22 4.06 -0.73
N ILE A 49 1.42 2.76 -0.89
CA ILE A 49 0.32 1.80 -1.00
C ILE A 49 0.42 0.78 0.13
N PRO A 50 -0.71 0.25 0.60
CA PRO A 50 -0.68 -0.75 1.66
C PRO A 50 0.02 -2.02 1.22
N THR A 51 0.78 -2.62 2.12
CA THR A 51 1.37 -3.93 1.93
C THR A 51 1.05 -4.78 3.15
N TYR A 52 0.31 -5.85 2.93
CA TYR A 52 -0.10 -6.76 3.99
C TYR A 52 0.68 -8.05 3.86
N VAL A 53 1.32 -8.48 4.93
CA VAL A 53 2.11 -9.70 4.96
C VAL A 53 1.68 -10.56 6.14
N ARG A 54 1.62 -11.87 5.92
CA ARG A 54 1.24 -12.84 6.93
C ARG A 54 1.96 -14.16 6.69
N GLY A 55 2.41 -14.77 7.78
CA GLY A 55 3.02 -16.08 7.73
C GLY A 55 4.50 -16.06 8.05
N ASN A 56 5.20 -17.13 7.67
CA ASN A 56 6.62 -17.28 7.94
C ASN A 56 7.44 -16.24 7.17
N GLY A 57 8.33 -15.55 7.87
CA GLY A 57 9.19 -14.54 7.27
C GLY A 57 8.68 -13.11 7.40
N VAL A 58 7.52 -12.91 8.04
CA VAL A 58 6.92 -11.59 8.20
C VAL A 58 7.85 -10.61 8.91
N GLU A 59 8.68 -11.08 9.82
CA GLU A 59 9.64 -10.27 10.58
C GLU A 59 10.70 -9.62 9.68
N LEU A 60 10.98 -10.22 8.52
CA LEU A 60 11.95 -9.65 7.58
C LEU A 60 11.45 -8.33 6.99
N PHE A 61 10.14 -8.17 6.86
CA PHE A 61 9.54 -6.93 6.39
C PHE A 61 9.72 -5.81 7.41
N SER A 62 9.57 -6.09 8.69
CA SER A 62 9.82 -5.11 9.75
C SER A 62 11.29 -4.67 9.75
N LYS A 63 12.21 -5.61 9.55
CA LYS A 63 13.65 -5.32 9.49
C LYS A 63 14.04 -4.52 8.25
N ALA A 64 13.28 -4.63 7.17
CA ALA A 64 13.55 -3.94 5.92
C ALA A 64 13.02 -2.51 5.90
N THR A 65 12.36 -2.05 6.95
CA THR A 65 11.78 -0.72 7.04
C THR A 65 12.80 0.36 6.70
N LYS A 66 12.48 1.20 5.70
CA LYS A 66 13.36 2.28 5.24
C LYS A 66 13.13 3.59 5.96
N GLY A 67 11.94 3.78 6.51
CA GLY A 67 11.58 5.00 7.20
C GLY A 67 10.19 4.90 7.78
N ASN A 68 9.71 6.02 8.31
CA ASN A 68 8.40 6.08 8.93
C ASN A 68 7.64 7.31 8.45
N ASP A 69 6.52 7.08 7.76
CA ASP A 69 5.64 8.16 7.33
C ASP A 69 4.78 8.62 8.51
N PRO A 70 4.67 9.94 8.76
CA PRO A 70 3.90 10.44 9.89
C PRO A 70 2.42 10.03 9.90
N LYS A 71 1.86 9.77 8.72
CA LYS A 71 0.45 9.41 8.59
C LYS A 71 0.24 7.90 8.46
N TYR A 72 1.08 7.23 7.66
CA TYR A 72 0.88 5.84 7.30
C TYR A 72 1.79 4.86 8.02
N GLY A 73 2.78 5.34 8.76
CA GLY A 73 3.67 4.49 9.53
C GLY A 73 4.88 3.99 8.75
N PRO A 74 5.46 2.85 9.16
CA PRO A 74 6.67 2.34 8.53
C PRO A 74 6.43 1.93 7.07
N TYR A 75 7.45 2.12 6.23
CA TYR A 75 7.38 1.74 4.82
C TYR A 75 8.65 1.04 4.36
N ILE A 76 8.51 0.27 3.28
CA ILE A 76 9.61 -0.42 2.62
C ILE A 76 9.69 0.04 1.16
N ASP A 77 10.78 -0.32 0.50
CA ASP A 77 10.90 -0.16 -0.96
C ASP A 77 10.32 -1.40 -1.63
N ASN A 78 9.72 -1.26 -2.82
CA ASN A 78 9.17 -2.41 -3.52
C ASN A 78 10.23 -3.46 -3.87
N ALA A 79 11.48 -3.04 -4.07
CA ALA A 79 12.59 -3.96 -4.28
C ALA A 79 12.84 -4.87 -3.07
N ASP A 80 12.49 -4.43 -1.88
CA ASP A 80 12.64 -5.23 -0.66
C ASP A 80 11.80 -6.51 -0.71
N ILE A 81 10.64 -6.48 -1.35
CA ILE A 81 9.78 -7.66 -1.50
C ILE A 81 10.52 -8.75 -2.26
N GLY A 82 11.15 -8.39 -3.37
CA GLY A 82 11.95 -9.33 -4.15
C GLY A 82 13.17 -9.85 -3.40
N LEU A 83 13.87 -8.97 -2.69
CA LEU A 83 15.04 -9.34 -1.89
C LEU A 83 14.68 -10.30 -0.76
N ILE A 84 13.59 -10.04 -0.05
CA ILE A 84 13.11 -10.91 1.02
C ILE A 84 12.68 -12.26 0.46
N THR A 85 11.95 -12.26 -0.65
CA THR A 85 11.52 -13.50 -1.31
C THR A 85 12.73 -14.35 -1.72
N LYS A 86 13.74 -13.72 -2.30
CA LYS A 86 14.99 -14.40 -2.67
C LYS A 86 15.68 -15.00 -1.45
N GLN A 87 15.76 -14.25 -0.36
CA GLN A 87 16.36 -14.73 0.88
C GLN A 87 15.62 -15.95 1.44
N LEU A 88 14.29 -15.92 1.45
CA LEU A 88 13.48 -17.02 1.97
C LEU A 88 13.61 -18.28 1.11
N LEU A 89 13.69 -18.13 -0.22
CA LEU A 89 13.85 -19.25 -1.13
C LEU A 89 15.26 -19.84 -1.06
N ALA A 90 16.26 -19.05 -0.71
CA ALA A 90 17.64 -19.51 -0.59
C ALA A 90 17.91 -20.28 0.70
N VAL A 91 17.08 -20.06 1.73
CA VAL A 91 17.22 -20.74 3.03
C VAL A 91 16.60 -22.13 2.93
N LYS A 92 17.40 -23.14 3.11
CA LYS A 92 16.98 -24.55 3.07
C LYS A 92 17.05 -25.18 4.44
#